data_b601ec3e12234b92424ae5ffb865eb8e
#
_entry.id   b601ec3e12234b92424ae5ffb865eb8e
#
_cell.length_a   1.000
_cell.length_b   1.000
_cell.length_c   1.000
_cell.angle_alpha   90.00
_cell.angle_beta   90.00
_cell.angle_gamma   90.00
#
_symmetry.space_group_name_H-M   'P 1'
#
loop_
_entity.id
_entity.type
_entity.pdbx_description
1 polymer ?
#
loop_
_entity_poly.entity_id
_entity_poly.type
_entity_poly.pdbx_seq_one_letter_code
_entity_poly.pdbx_strand_id
1 'polypeptide(L)'
;EERKTSIMDASIDDFVLQLYNTASASDVSSMKIGDNGYFIDFTFSSLEELLRDLNKREPQSIVRVVSRGSDTTLSVHLDIHNYPQLTRMVPFLADPNFETFGPLYNEGMSEEEYLDMISYILGEEGPPSINESVISLRVTAPGVIKRHAGGVMESPNSIRFDIPLIEFLLLAKPITFSATW
;
A
#
# COMPACT_ATOMS: atom_id res chain seq x y z
N GLU A 1 -21.78 -5.18 24.94
CA GLU A 1 -21.33 -5.96 23.77
C GLU A 1 -19.89 -5.57 23.47
N GLU A 2 -18.93 -6.44 23.82
CA GLU A 2 -17.54 -6.27 23.43
C GLU A 2 -17.47 -6.40 21.90
N ARG A 3 -17.16 -5.30 21.23
CA ARG A 3 -16.81 -5.33 19.80
C ARG A 3 -15.57 -6.21 19.67
N LYS A 4 -15.71 -7.39 19.10
CA LYS A 4 -14.54 -8.16 18.66
C LYS A 4 -13.78 -7.32 17.65
N THR A 5 -12.64 -6.77 18.06
CA THR A 5 -11.71 -6.09 17.16
C THR A 5 -11.30 -7.11 16.11
N SER A 6 -11.51 -6.82 14.83
CA SER A 6 -11.06 -7.70 13.76
C SER A 6 -9.52 -7.69 13.68
N ILE A 7 -8.94 -8.75 13.13
CA ILE A 7 -7.48 -8.80 12.87
C ILE A 7 -7.05 -7.59 12.05
N MET A 8 -7.87 -7.19 11.09
CA MET A 8 -7.60 -6.02 10.25
C MET A 8 -7.63 -4.71 11.06
N ASP A 9 -8.61 -4.53 11.96
CA ASP A 9 -8.67 -3.36 12.84
C ASP A 9 -7.36 -3.24 13.66
N ALA A 10 -6.93 -4.34 14.29
CA ALA A 10 -5.70 -4.37 15.08
C ALA A 10 -4.45 -4.05 14.21
N SER A 11 -4.37 -4.59 13.00
CA SER A 11 -3.25 -4.36 12.09
C SER A 11 -3.18 -2.91 11.61
N ILE A 12 -4.33 -2.29 11.33
CA ILE A 12 -4.40 -0.87 10.97
C ILE A 12 -3.99 -0.01 12.16
N ASP A 13 -4.47 -0.32 13.37
CA ASP A 13 -4.10 0.41 14.58
C ASP A 13 -2.59 0.32 14.85
N ASP A 14 -1.98 -0.85 14.66
CA ASP A 14 -0.53 -1.04 14.78
C ASP A 14 0.25 -0.22 13.75
N PHE A 15 -0.22 -0.16 12.50
CA PHE A 15 0.41 0.66 11.47
C PHE A 15 0.27 2.15 11.76
N VAL A 16 -0.89 2.60 12.20
CA VAL A 16 -1.12 3.99 12.64
C VAL A 16 -0.19 4.34 13.81
N LEU A 17 -0.05 3.45 14.79
CA LEU A 17 0.87 3.63 15.91
C LEU A 17 2.34 3.70 15.44
N GLN A 18 2.72 2.89 14.45
CA GLN A 18 4.04 2.97 13.83
C GLN A 18 4.28 4.35 13.21
N LEU A 19 3.32 4.90 12.47
CA LEU A 19 3.41 6.24 11.89
C LEU A 19 3.54 7.33 12.98
N TYR A 20 2.76 7.25 14.06
CA TYR A 20 2.88 8.16 15.20
C TYR A 20 4.27 8.14 15.83
N ASN A 21 4.92 6.98 15.86
CA ASN A 21 6.26 6.82 16.41
C ASN A 21 7.39 7.09 15.40
N THR A 22 7.04 7.41 14.14
CA THR A 22 8.00 7.72 13.09
C THR A 22 8.30 9.22 13.09
N ALA A 23 9.55 9.60 13.38
CA ALA A 23 9.94 11.00 13.56
C ALA A 23 9.71 11.88 12.31
N SER A 24 9.76 11.29 11.13
CA SER A 24 9.54 11.97 9.84
C SER A 24 8.07 12.09 9.43
N ALA A 25 7.14 11.48 10.19
CA ALA A 25 5.70 11.60 9.97
C ALA A 25 5.07 12.56 10.99
N SER A 26 4.00 13.25 10.60
CA SER A 26 3.21 14.13 11.46
C SER A 26 1.74 14.12 11.04
N ASP A 27 0.88 14.73 11.87
CA ASP A 27 -0.56 14.86 11.62
C ASP A 27 -1.23 13.54 11.24
N VAL A 28 -0.78 12.44 11.86
CA VAL A 28 -1.30 11.10 11.56
C VAL A 28 -2.75 11.00 12.03
N SER A 29 -3.61 10.58 11.13
CA SER A 29 -5.00 10.30 11.45
C SER A 29 -5.49 9.04 10.72
N SER A 30 -6.46 8.37 11.30
CA SER A 30 -7.12 7.23 10.68
C SER A 30 -8.63 7.29 10.87
N MET A 31 -9.35 6.74 9.92
CA MET A 31 -10.81 6.66 9.98
C MET A 31 -11.26 5.34 9.35
N LYS A 32 -12.14 4.62 10.05
CA LYS A 32 -12.84 3.47 9.49
C LYS A 32 -14.04 3.97 8.66
N ILE A 33 -14.16 3.47 7.43
CA ILE A 33 -15.24 3.80 6.49
C ILE A 33 -16.08 2.55 6.27
N GLY A 34 -17.33 2.57 6.78
CA GLY A 34 -18.19 1.39 6.76
C GLY A 34 -17.59 0.24 7.57
N ASP A 35 -17.85 -0.98 7.14
CA ASP A 35 -17.42 -2.17 7.88
C ASP A 35 -15.99 -2.63 7.52
N ASN A 36 -15.55 -2.40 6.28
CA ASN A 36 -14.31 -2.97 5.73
C ASN A 36 -13.38 -1.94 5.08
N GLY A 37 -13.67 -0.65 5.20
CA GLY A 37 -12.83 0.41 4.64
C GLY A 37 -12.02 1.14 5.70
N TYR A 38 -10.78 1.50 5.37
CA TYR A 38 -9.92 2.30 6.24
C TYR A 38 -9.31 3.43 5.43
N PHE A 39 -9.23 4.59 6.05
CA PHE A 39 -8.51 5.75 5.54
C PHE A 39 -7.44 6.16 6.53
N ILE A 40 -6.21 6.28 6.06
CA ILE A 40 -5.08 6.76 6.86
C ILE A 40 -4.51 7.98 6.15
N ASP A 41 -4.35 9.06 6.88
CA ASP A 41 -3.77 10.31 6.39
C ASP A 41 -2.64 10.75 7.31
N PHE A 42 -1.57 11.26 6.73
CA PHE A 42 -0.43 11.79 7.46
C PHE A 42 0.39 12.74 6.57
N THR A 43 1.16 13.61 7.20
CA THR A 43 2.06 14.52 6.52
C THR A 43 3.52 14.12 6.80
N PHE A 44 4.41 14.52 5.91
CA PHE A 44 5.85 14.30 6.05
C PHE A 44 6.63 15.47 5.40
N SER A 45 7.77 15.81 5.95
CA SER A 45 8.63 16.85 5.41
C SER A 45 9.49 16.37 4.24
N SER A 46 9.88 15.09 4.25
CA SER A 46 10.69 14.44 3.23
C SER A 46 10.24 12.98 3.08
N LEU A 47 9.82 12.63 1.87
CA LEU A 47 9.45 11.24 1.55
C LEU A 47 10.64 10.30 1.69
N GLU A 48 11.83 10.77 1.34
CA GLU A 48 13.06 9.99 1.44
C GLU A 48 13.40 9.65 2.90
N GLU A 49 13.22 10.61 3.83
CA GLU A 49 13.41 10.37 5.25
C GLU A 49 12.33 9.45 5.83
N LEU A 50 11.07 9.66 5.44
CA LEU A 50 9.97 8.78 5.84
C LEU A 50 10.23 7.33 5.46
N LEU A 51 10.57 7.08 4.21
CA LEU A 51 10.85 5.71 3.72
C LEU A 51 12.06 5.09 4.41
N ARG A 52 13.09 5.88 4.68
CA ARG A 52 14.27 5.43 5.42
C ARG A 52 13.92 5.05 6.86
N ASP A 53 13.11 5.85 7.53
CA ASP A 53 12.70 5.58 8.91
C ASP A 53 11.77 4.35 8.96
N LEU A 54 10.79 4.25 8.07
CA LEU A 54 9.90 3.08 7.98
C LEU A 54 10.66 1.79 7.66
N ASN A 55 11.67 1.85 6.80
CA ASN A 55 12.50 0.69 6.45
C ASN A 55 13.68 0.46 7.43
N LYS A 56 13.61 1.02 8.65
CA LYS A 56 14.65 0.86 9.69
C LYS A 56 16.06 1.23 9.20
N ARG A 57 16.12 2.23 8.32
CA ARG A 57 17.33 2.75 7.65
C ARG A 57 18.00 1.78 6.67
N GLU A 58 17.36 0.65 6.35
CA GLU A 58 17.82 -0.23 5.30
C GLU A 58 17.49 0.34 3.91
N PRO A 59 18.28 0.04 2.87
CA PRO A 59 17.96 0.44 1.50
C PRO A 59 16.63 -0.15 1.03
N GLN A 60 15.89 0.60 0.23
CA GLN A 60 14.69 0.14 -0.44
C GLN A 60 14.70 0.55 -1.92
N SER A 61 14.02 -0.20 -2.76
CA SER A 61 13.94 0.02 -4.21
C SER A 61 12.51 0.22 -4.73
N ILE A 62 11.51 0.21 -3.82
CA ILE A 62 10.09 0.30 -4.18
C ILE A 62 9.73 1.72 -4.60
N VAL A 63 10.12 2.70 -3.80
CA VAL A 63 9.79 4.12 -4.03
C VAL A 63 11.06 4.89 -4.33
N ARG A 64 11.05 5.65 -5.41
CA ARG A 64 12.17 6.51 -5.81
C ARG A 64 11.70 7.93 -6.06
N VAL A 65 12.42 8.88 -5.52
CA VAL A 65 12.22 10.31 -5.79
C VAL A 65 13.49 10.83 -6.47
N VAL A 66 13.33 11.44 -7.63
CA VAL A 66 14.45 11.99 -8.41
C VAL A 66 14.11 13.42 -8.84
N SER A 67 14.96 14.38 -8.48
CA SER A 67 14.87 15.76 -8.94
C SER A 67 15.86 16.01 -10.07
N ARG A 68 15.39 16.59 -11.18
CA ARG A 68 16.19 17.01 -12.33
C ARG A 68 15.76 18.40 -12.78
N GLY A 69 16.60 19.39 -12.54
CA GLY A 69 16.25 20.80 -12.79
C GLY A 69 15.06 21.21 -11.91
N SER A 70 13.99 21.68 -12.53
CA SER A 70 12.76 22.09 -11.86
C SER A 70 11.75 20.93 -11.66
N ASP A 71 12.06 19.75 -12.17
CA ASP A 71 11.13 18.62 -12.15
C ASP A 71 11.53 17.62 -11.06
N THR A 72 10.56 17.20 -10.28
CA THR A 72 10.69 16.10 -9.33
C THR A 72 9.76 14.98 -9.74
N THR A 73 10.31 13.78 -9.86
CA THR A 73 9.56 12.57 -10.20
C THR A 73 9.54 11.61 -9.03
N LEU A 74 8.34 11.27 -8.58
CA LEU A 74 8.06 10.12 -7.74
C LEU A 74 7.76 8.93 -8.65
N SER A 75 8.40 7.80 -8.41
CA SER A 75 8.09 6.54 -9.09
C SER A 75 8.01 5.40 -8.09
N VAL A 76 7.08 4.50 -8.33
CA VAL A 76 6.89 3.27 -7.55
C VAL A 76 7.04 2.07 -8.48
N HIS A 77 7.78 1.08 -7.99
CA HIS A 77 7.94 -0.22 -8.63
C HIS A 77 7.93 -1.29 -7.54
N LEU A 78 6.85 -2.05 -7.48
CA LEU A 78 6.70 -3.18 -6.57
C LEU A 78 6.60 -4.47 -7.38
N ASP A 79 7.48 -5.41 -7.10
CA ASP A 79 7.49 -6.76 -7.66
C ASP A 79 7.76 -7.80 -6.57
N ILE A 80 7.71 -9.08 -6.96
CA ILE A 80 7.93 -10.19 -6.03
C ILE A 80 9.32 -10.15 -5.36
N HIS A 81 10.33 -9.61 -6.05
CA HIS A 81 11.71 -9.60 -5.55
C HIS A 81 11.94 -8.52 -4.49
N ASN A 82 11.24 -7.38 -4.59
CA ASN A 82 11.35 -6.31 -3.62
C ASN A 82 10.19 -6.26 -2.60
N TYR A 83 9.17 -7.12 -2.73
CA TYR A 83 8.07 -7.25 -1.77
C TYR A 83 8.55 -7.43 -0.31
N PRO A 84 9.61 -8.20 -0.01
CA PRO A 84 10.14 -8.28 1.36
C PRO A 84 10.60 -6.94 1.96
N GLN A 85 10.88 -5.93 1.13
CA GLN A 85 11.16 -4.58 1.62
C GLN A 85 9.87 -3.89 2.08
N LEU A 86 8.75 -4.13 1.38
CA LEU A 86 7.43 -3.61 1.79
C LEU A 86 7.01 -4.19 3.14
N THR A 87 7.19 -5.48 3.38
CA THR A 87 6.84 -6.11 4.66
C THR A 87 7.67 -5.58 5.83
N ARG A 88 8.87 -5.07 5.59
CA ARG A 88 9.65 -4.37 6.61
C ARG A 88 9.11 -2.99 6.94
N MET A 89 8.61 -2.25 5.92
CA MET A 89 8.01 -0.93 6.09
C MET A 89 6.60 -0.99 6.69
N VAL A 90 5.89 -2.07 6.39
CA VAL A 90 4.51 -2.33 6.81
C VAL A 90 4.45 -3.70 7.50
N PRO A 91 4.86 -3.80 8.78
CA PRO A 91 5.11 -5.08 9.45
C PRO A 91 3.91 -6.03 9.54
N PHE A 92 2.68 -5.53 9.54
CA PHE A 92 1.51 -6.42 9.58
C PHE A 92 1.41 -7.31 8.32
N LEU A 93 2.01 -6.91 7.19
CA LEU A 93 2.06 -7.75 5.98
C LEU A 93 2.95 -8.99 6.16
N ALA A 94 3.83 -8.99 7.17
CA ALA A 94 4.63 -10.15 7.57
C ALA A 94 3.99 -10.96 8.71
N ASP A 95 2.80 -10.57 9.19
CA ASP A 95 2.04 -11.38 10.14
C ASP A 95 1.62 -12.69 9.45
N PRO A 96 1.80 -13.87 10.09
CA PRO A 96 1.47 -15.16 9.48
C PRO A 96 0.01 -15.27 8.96
N ASN A 97 -0.92 -14.54 9.58
CA ASN A 97 -2.32 -14.53 9.13
C ASN A 97 -2.51 -13.79 7.79
N PHE A 98 -1.62 -12.84 7.46
CA PHE A 98 -1.65 -12.11 6.18
C PHE A 98 -0.66 -12.70 5.17
N GLU A 99 0.50 -13.12 5.63
CA GLU A 99 1.57 -13.64 4.79
C GLU A 99 1.12 -14.84 3.95
N THR A 100 0.28 -15.71 4.53
CA THR A 100 -0.31 -16.88 3.85
C THR A 100 -1.13 -16.48 2.62
N PHE A 101 -1.75 -15.32 2.63
CA PHE A 101 -2.53 -14.80 1.51
C PHE A 101 -1.71 -13.90 0.57
N GLY A 102 -0.48 -13.60 0.95
CA GLY A 102 0.38 -12.65 0.24
C GLY A 102 1.19 -13.28 -0.90
N PRO A 103 1.87 -12.44 -1.68
CA PRO A 103 2.50 -12.85 -2.94
C PRO A 103 3.61 -13.88 -2.79
N LEU A 104 4.34 -13.90 -1.67
CA LEU A 104 5.44 -14.86 -1.49
C LEU A 104 4.97 -16.31 -1.37
N TYR A 105 3.79 -16.53 -0.80
CA TYR A 105 3.22 -17.88 -0.69
C TYR A 105 2.47 -18.32 -1.95
N ASN A 106 2.03 -17.35 -2.75
CA ASN A 106 1.19 -17.59 -3.91
C ASN A 106 1.92 -17.30 -5.23
N GLU A 107 3.26 -17.29 -5.20
CA GLU A 107 4.07 -17.05 -6.39
C GLU A 107 3.78 -18.06 -7.50
N GLY A 108 3.46 -17.54 -8.69
CA GLY A 108 3.13 -18.35 -9.86
C GLY A 108 1.71 -18.89 -9.92
N MET A 109 0.89 -18.65 -8.90
CA MET A 109 -0.53 -19.01 -8.90
C MET A 109 -1.31 -18.13 -9.88
N SER A 110 -2.23 -18.70 -10.62
CA SER A 110 -3.18 -17.93 -11.43
C SER A 110 -4.26 -17.29 -10.55
N GLU A 111 -4.94 -16.29 -11.09
CA GLU A 111 -6.07 -15.65 -10.40
C GLU A 111 -7.17 -16.65 -10.05
N GLU A 112 -7.50 -17.57 -10.97
CA GLU A 112 -8.52 -18.61 -10.77
C GLU A 112 -8.14 -19.54 -9.61
N GLU A 113 -6.90 -20.06 -9.62
CA GLU A 113 -6.40 -20.93 -8.54
C GLU A 113 -6.39 -20.22 -7.18
N TYR A 114 -6.02 -18.94 -7.18
CA TYR A 114 -6.01 -18.13 -5.96
C TYR A 114 -7.42 -17.92 -5.41
N LEU A 115 -8.38 -17.54 -6.25
CA LEU A 115 -9.79 -17.36 -5.84
C LEU A 115 -10.45 -18.65 -5.39
N ASP A 116 -10.11 -19.78 -6.01
CA ASP A 116 -10.56 -21.10 -5.55
C ASP A 116 -10.02 -21.42 -4.15
N MET A 117 -8.75 -21.14 -3.89
CA MET A 117 -8.15 -21.28 -2.55
C MET A 117 -8.85 -20.37 -1.54
N ILE A 118 -9.10 -19.11 -1.89
CA ILE A 118 -9.83 -18.16 -1.04
C ILE A 118 -11.24 -18.65 -0.73
N SER A 119 -11.95 -19.17 -1.73
CA SER A 119 -13.28 -19.74 -1.54
C SER A 119 -13.27 -20.92 -0.58
N TYR A 120 -12.25 -21.76 -0.65
CA TYR A 120 -12.09 -22.91 0.26
C TYR A 120 -11.82 -22.47 1.72
N ILE A 121 -11.00 -21.42 1.91
CA ILE A 121 -10.58 -20.96 3.26
C ILE A 121 -11.60 -20.03 3.90
N LEU A 122 -12.14 -19.08 3.14
CA LEU A 122 -13.02 -18.01 3.62
C LEU A 122 -14.50 -18.19 3.24
N GLY A 123 -14.82 -19.23 2.46
CA GLY A 123 -16.16 -19.48 1.95
C GLY A 123 -16.50 -18.68 0.69
N GLU A 124 -17.75 -18.81 0.22
CA GLU A 124 -18.20 -18.24 -1.05
C GLU A 124 -18.16 -16.71 -1.12
N GLU A 125 -18.14 -16.03 0.01
CA GLU A 125 -18.03 -14.57 0.10
C GLU A 125 -16.58 -14.06 -0.04
N GLY A 126 -15.60 -14.95 0.06
CA GLY A 126 -14.17 -14.60 -0.03
C GLY A 126 -13.78 -14.02 -1.39
N PRO A 127 -14.00 -14.74 -2.52
CA PRO A 127 -13.64 -14.25 -3.84
C PRO A 127 -14.27 -12.92 -4.23
N PRO A 128 -15.59 -12.68 -4.05
CA PRO A 128 -16.18 -11.35 -4.28
C PRO A 128 -15.50 -10.26 -3.45
N SER A 129 -15.25 -10.51 -2.17
CA SER A 129 -14.59 -9.54 -1.28
C SER A 129 -13.21 -9.16 -1.76
N ILE A 130 -12.41 -10.12 -2.27
CA ILE A 130 -11.08 -9.82 -2.84
C ILE A 130 -11.22 -9.00 -4.13
N ASN A 131 -12.13 -9.40 -5.03
CA ASN A 131 -12.28 -8.76 -6.34
C ASN A 131 -12.84 -7.33 -6.26
N GLU A 132 -13.66 -7.04 -5.24
CA GLU A 132 -14.22 -5.71 -5.01
C GLU A 132 -13.30 -4.78 -4.20
N SER A 133 -12.25 -5.33 -3.61
CA SER A 133 -11.33 -4.57 -2.75
C SER A 133 -10.24 -3.88 -3.56
N VAL A 134 -9.93 -2.67 -3.15
CA VAL A 134 -8.93 -1.81 -3.79
C VAL A 134 -8.04 -1.17 -2.73
N ILE A 135 -6.74 -1.13 -2.99
CA ILE A 135 -5.78 -0.32 -2.24
C ILE A 135 -5.60 0.98 -3.02
N SER A 136 -6.00 2.09 -2.42
CA SER A 136 -5.85 3.41 -3.05
C SER A 136 -4.72 4.19 -2.40
N LEU A 137 -3.81 4.71 -3.24
CA LEU A 137 -2.75 5.62 -2.82
C LEU A 137 -2.99 6.99 -3.44
N ARG A 138 -3.20 7.99 -2.59
CA ARG A 138 -3.30 9.40 -3.02
C ARG A 138 -1.99 10.10 -2.75
N VAL A 139 -1.50 10.81 -3.74
CA VAL A 139 -0.30 11.64 -3.64
C VAL A 139 -0.66 13.08 -3.97
N THR A 140 -0.39 13.99 -3.03
CA THR A 140 -0.51 15.42 -3.26
C THR A 140 0.89 16.02 -3.35
N ALA A 141 1.23 16.52 -4.53
CA ALA A 141 2.52 17.17 -4.81
C ALA A 141 2.52 18.63 -4.33
N PRO A 142 3.69 19.19 -3.99
CA PRO A 142 3.81 20.62 -3.65
C PRO A 142 3.59 21.55 -4.85
N GLY A 143 3.60 21.02 -6.08
CA GLY A 143 3.38 21.74 -7.32
C GLY A 143 2.42 21.03 -8.26
N VAL A 144 2.15 21.63 -9.41
CA VAL A 144 1.29 21.04 -10.45
C VAL A 144 1.94 19.79 -11.02
N ILE A 145 1.19 18.69 -11.09
CA ILE A 145 1.63 17.46 -11.73
C ILE A 145 1.61 17.68 -13.26
N LYS A 146 2.79 17.60 -13.87
CA LYS A 146 3.02 17.82 -15.31
C LYS A 146 2.86 16.56 -16.14
N ARG A 147 3.22 15.41 -15.57
CA ARG A 147 3.16 14.09 -16.22
C ARG A 147 2.89 13.02 -15.19
N HIS A 148 2.21 11.96 -15.59
CA HIS A 148 2.03 10.76 -14.77
C HIS A 148 1.91 9.51 -15.63
N ALA A 149 2.19 8.37 -15.05
CA ALA A 149 1.89 7.06 -15.59
C ALA A 149 1.05 6.29 -14.57
N GLY A 150 -0.09 5.80 -15.00
CA GLY A 150 -1.12 5.25 -14.11
C GLY A 150 -1.90 6.35 -13.36
N GLY A 151 -2.86 5.92 -12.55
CA GLY A 151 -3.64 6.79 -11.68
C GLY A 151 -4.63 7.70 -12.37
N VAL A 152 -5.39 8.40 -11.54
CA VAL A 152 -6.42 9.36 -11.94
C VAL A 152 -6.14 10.69 -11.25
N MET A 153 -6.04 11.76 -12.03
CA MET A 153 -5.89 13.12 -11.50
C MET A 153 -7.18 13.54 -10.78
N GLU A 154 -7.05 13.92 -9.51
CA GLU A 154 -8.16 14.45 -8.70
C GLU A 154 -8.16 15.98 -8.65
N SER A 155 -6.97 16.56 -8.78
CA SER A 155 -6.75 18.01 -8.89
C SER A 155 -5.45 18.28 -9.65
N PRO A 156 -5.09 19.55 -9.96
CA PRO A 156 -3.84 19.85 -10.65
C PRO A 156 -2.57 19.35 -9.95
N ASN A 157 -2.63 19.12 -8.63
CA ASN A 157 -1.50 18.66 -7.81
C ASN A 157 -1.76 17.38 -7.04
N SER A 158 -2.89 16.72 -7.27
CA SER A 158 -3.24 15.47 -6.58
C SER A 158 -3.61 14.39 -7.57
N ILE A 159 -3.05 13.20 -7.36
CA ILE A 159 -3.30 12.00 -8.16
C ILE A 159 -3.60 10.82 -7.24
N ARG A 160 -4.55 9.97 -7.65
CA ARG A 160 -4.88 8.72 -6.97
C ARG A 160 -4.51 7.53 -7.84
N PHE A 161 -3.85 6.56 -7.25
CA PHE A 161 -3.52 5.26 -7.84
C PHE A 161 -4.33 4.19 -7.14
N ASP A 162 -5.16 3.48 -7.89
CA ASP A 162 -5.99 2.39 -7.39
C ASP A 162 -5.36 1.06 -7.81
N ILE A 163 -5.09 0.20 -6.85
CA ILE A 163 -4.48 -1.11 -7.03
C ILE A 163 -5.52 -2.15 -6.64
N PRO A 164 -6.06 -2.94 -7.57
CA PRO A 164 -6.94 -4.05 -7.23
C PRO A 164 -6.26 -4.99 -6.22
N LEU A 165 -6.99 -5.36 -5.17
CA LEU A 165 -6.41 -6.19 -4.11
C LEU A 165 -5.86 -7.51 -4.65
N ILE A 166 -6.54 -8.12 -5.61
CA ILE A 166 -6.09 -9.37 -6.25
C ILE A 166 -4.74 -9.21 -6.95
N GLU A 167 -4.49 -8.09 -7.63
CA GLU A 167 -3.20 -7.81 -8.27
C GLU A 167 -2.07 -7.65 -7.25
N PHE A 168 -2.37 -7.03 -6.10
CA PHE A 168 -1.41 -6.89 -5.01
C PHE A 168 -1.10 -8.25 -4.35
N LEU A 169 -2.11 -9.07 -4.11
CA LEU A 169 -1.96 -10.36 -3.44
C LEU A 169 -1.25 -11.41 -4.29
N LEU A 170 -1.40 -11.37 -5.61
CA LEU A 170 -0.69 -12.25 -6.53
C LEU A 170 0.67 -11.71 -6.95
N LEU A 171 0.76 -10.39 -7.14
CA LEU A 171 1.95 -9.71 -7.65
C LEU A 171 2.59 -10.41 -8.87
N ALA A 172 1.73 -11.01 -9.72
CA ALA A 172 2.13 -11.74 -10.91
C ALA A 172 2.80 -10.84 -11.96
N LYS A 173 2.55 -9.53 -11.87
CA LYS A 173 3.21 -8.49 -12.66
C LYS A 173 3.62 -7.35 -11.72
N PRO A 174 4.70 -6.62 -12.05
CA PRO A 174 5.07 -5.45 -11.27
C PRO A 174 3.95 -4.41 -11.23
N ILE A 175 3.69 -3.87 -10.03
CA ILE A 175 2.84 -2.69 -9.83
C ILE A 175 3.73 -1.47 -9.99
N THR A 176 3.45 -0.65 -11.01
CA THR A 176 4.26 0.53 -11.34
C THR A 176 3.40 1.75 -11.57
N PHE A 177 3.83 2.87 -11.02
CA PHE A 177 3.24 4.18 -11.33
C PHE A 177 4.24 5.30 -11.08
N SER A 178 3.96 6.48 -11.63
CA SER A 178 4.79 7.66 -11.43
C SER A 178 4.00 8.96 -11.56
N ALA A 179 4.52 10.01 -10.91
CA ALA A 179 4.06 11.38 -11.08
C ALA A 179 5.26 12.33 -11.10
N THR A 180 5.21 13.34 -11.95
CA THR A 180 6.26 14.39 -12.09
C THR A 180 5.62 15.76 -11.94
N TRP A 181 6.15 16.57 -11.05
CA TRP A 181 5.73 17.95 -10.79
C TRP A 181 6.88 18.95 -10.91
#